data_1eaf156ccb4e42a2641192531959a8f6
#
_entry.id   1eaf156ccb4e42a2641192531959a8f6
#
_cell.length_a   1.000
_cell.length_b   1.000
_cell.length_c   1.000
_cell.angle_alpha   90.00
_cell.angle_beta   90.00
_cell.angle_gamma   90.00
#
_symmetry.space_group_name_H-M   'P 1'
#
loop_
_entity.id
_entity.type
_entity.pdbx_description
1 polymer ?
#
loop_
_entity_poly.entity_id
_entity_poly.type
_entity_poly.pdbx_seq_one_letter_code
_entity_poly.pdbx_strand_id
1 'polypeptide(L)'
;MSRYRYPAISESEVTPKRLFEKRRRFLRQGAALGAASMLPSGLLMPAKAEAWSEAFKKQLTEDMPREDFAGDEEITDYGDATSYNNFYEFGTRKSDPEVYAHKLPTDPWSVRIEGEFNKTGDIAFEDILQRFSLEERIYRLRCVEAWSMVIPWLGFPLRDLLKHHDPTSKAKYIEFEAIYDPENLRGQRRSIIEWPYREALRIDEAMHPLTMIAVGMYGEKMPNQNGAPMRLVVPWKYGFKSIKSVKAIRALEQKPTTSWEEKKPEEYGFFANVNPNVDHPRWSQARERRIGEPGRRETMMFNGYEDEVAHLYDGMDLQSHY
;
A
#
# COMPACT_ATOMS: atom_id res chain seq x y z
N MET A 1 15.34 16.95 -21.98
CA MET A 1 15.22 15.80 -21.04
C MET A 1 15.95 16.18 -19.77
N SER A 2 15.24 16.71 -18.77
CA SER A 2 15.81 17.04 -17.45
C SER A 2 15.99 15.73 -16.70
N ARG A 3 17.21 15.41 -16.29
CA ARG A 3 17.49 14.31 -15.37
C ARG A 3 17.13 14.79 -13.98
N TYR A 4 16.04 14.25 -13.42
CA TYR A 4 15.70 14.43 -12.01
C TYR A 4 16.89 13.96 -11.17
N ARG A 5 17.44 14.86 -10.35
CA ARG A 5 18.48 14.53 -9.35
C ARG A 5 17.80 14.47 -8.01
N TYR A 6 17.78 13.29 -7.40
CA TYR A 6 17.39 13.15 -6.01
C TYR A 6 18.30 13.97 -5.10
N PRO A 7 17.78 14.65 -4.07
CA PRO A 7 18.63 15.33 -3.09
C PRO A 7 19.56 14.32 -2.43
N ALA A 8 20.84 14.67 -2.30
CA ALA A 8 21.82 13.85 -1.60
C ALA A 8 21.55 13.94 -0.09
N ILE A 9 21.18 12.82 0.52
CA ILE A 9 20.99 12.70 1.96
C ILE A 9 22.36 12.58 2.63
N SER A 10 22.63 13.36 3.69
CA SER A 10 23.88 13.26 4.43
C SER A 10 23.88 12.04 5.35
N GLU A 11 25.05 11.40 5.56
CA GLU A 11 25.17 10.21 6.45
C GLU A 11 24.70 10.45 7.90
N SER A 12 24.60 11.71 8.34
CA SER A 12 24.06 12.11 9.65
C SER A 12 22.56 12.07 9.75
N GLU A 13 21.82 11.98 8.63
CA GLU A 13 20.35 11.98 8.54
C GLU A 13 19.76 10.57 8.51
N VAL A 14 20.62 9.55 8.41
CA VAL A 14 20.18 8.14 8.44
C VAL A 14 20.07 7.68 9.89
N THR A 15 18.94 7.07 10.27
CA THR A 15 18.75 6.47 11.60
C THR A 15 19.97 5.61 11.97
N PRO A 16 20.66 5.86 13.10
CA PRO A 16 21.89 5.17 13.42
C PRO A 16 21.72 3.64 13.35
N LYS A 17 22.57 2.97 12.58
CA LYS A 17 22.61 1.52 12.37
C LYS A 17 22.42 0.72 13.69
N ARG A 18 22.89 1.25 14.83
CA ARG A 18 22.74 0.68 16.17
C ARG A 18 21.32 0.58 16.68
N LEU A 19 20.41 1.50 16.29
CA LEU A 19 19.01 1.47 16.72
C LEU A 19 18.23 0.44 15.91
N PHE A 20 18.54 0.34 14.63
CA PHE A 20 17.95 -0.67 13.73
C PHE A 20 18.40 -2.09 14.10
N GLU A 21 19.68 -2.29 14.42
CA GLU A 21 20.22 -3.58 14.85
C GLU A 21 19.69 -4.04 16.22
N LYS A 22 19.41 -3.13 17.16
CA LYS A 22 18.79 -3.46 18.45
C LYS A 22 17.35 -3.95 18.28
N ARG A 23 16.54 -3.33 17.40
CA ARG A 23 15.19 -3.81 17.05
C ARG A 23 15.25 -5.19 16.41
N ARG A 24 16.14 -5.40 15.45
CA ARG A 24 16.33 -6.70 14.77
C ARG A 24 16.77 -7.82 15.75
N ARG A 25 17.56 -7.50 16.75
CA ARG A 25 18.00 -8.44 17.79
C ARG A 25 16.86 -8.80 18.75
N PHE A 26 16.03 -7.84 19.10
CA PHE A 26 14.87 -8.05 19.97
C PHE A 26 13.80 -8.93 19.29
N LEU A 27 13.53 -8.72 18.00
CA LEU A 27 12.60 -9.54 17.21
C LEU A 27 13.12 -10.98 17.00
N ARG A 28 14.43 -11.17 16.83
CA ARG A 28 15.05 -12.51 16.75
C ARG A 28 15.00 -13.27 18.07
N GLN A 29 15.05 -12.60 19.20
CA GLN A 29 14.97 -13.22 20.53
C GLN A 29 13.53 -13.57 20.92
N GLY A 30 12.52 -12.81 20.48
CA GLY A 30 11.12 -13.13 20.67
C GLY A 30 10.66 -14.40 19.92
N ALA A 31 11.20 -14.65 18.74
CA ALA A 31 10.89 -15.84 17.94
C ALA A 31 11.52 -17.14 18.50
N ALA A 32 12.54 -17.05 19.36
CA ALA A 32 13.24 -18.22 19.92
C ALA A 32 12.60 -18.79 21.21
N LEU A 33 11.66 -18.10 21.83
CA LEU A 33 11.02 -18.51 23.10
C LEU A 33 9.67 -19.20 22.94
N GLY A 34 9.17 -19.38 21.70
CA GLY A 34 7.89 -20.04 21.39
C GLY A 34 7.94 -21.54 21.11
N ALA A 35 9.08 -22.22 21.19
CA ALA A 35 9.22 -23.60 20.78
C ALA A 35 9.47 -24.54 21.97
N ALA A 36 8.46 -24.74 22.84
CA ALA A 36 8.44 -25.89 23.76
C ALA A 36 7.01 -26.22 24.21
N SER A 37 6.26 -26.95 23.40
CA SER A 37 5.25 -27.89 23.89
C SER A 37 5.01 -28.95 22.81
N MET A 38 5.49 -30.15 23.07
CA MET A 38 5.28 -31.36 22.26
C MET A 38 3.84 -31.86 22.38
N LEU A 39 3.25 -32.26 21.26
CA LEU A 39 2.36 -33.43 21.16
C LEU A 39 2.37 -33.94 19.69
N PRO A 40 2.32 -35.28 19.48
CA PRO A 40 2.50 -35.90 18.18
C PRO A 40 1.16 -36.15 17.50
N SER A 41 0.99 -35.69 16.28
CA SER A 41 0.04 -36.27 15.33
C SER A 41 0.40 -35.79 13.94
N GLY A 42 0.81 -36.73 13.11
CA GLY A 42 1.18 -36.49 11.71
C GLY A 42 -0.01 -35.99 10.91
N LEU A 43 0.21 -34.84 10.29
CA LEU A 43 -0.52 -34.41 9.12
C LEU A 43 0.48 -33.67 8.23
N LEU A 44 0.65 -34.22 7.04
CA LEU A 44 1.45 -33.64 5.96
C LEU A 44 0.95 -32.21 5.69
N MET A 45 1.73 -31.22 6.11
CA MET A 45 1.55 -29.85 5.68
C MET A 45 2.12 -29.69 4.26
N PRO A 46 1.42 -29.02 3.34
CA PRO A 46 1.89 -28.89 1.97
C PRO A 46 3.11 -27.96 1.91
N ALA A 47 4.13 -28.42 1.21
CA ALA A 47 5.43 -27.75 0.98
C ALA A 47 5.35 -26.42 0.17
N LYS A 48 4.15 -25.85 -0.06
CA LYS A 48 3.98 -24.63 -0.88
C LYS A 48 4.03 -23.33 -0.10
N ALA A 49 3.73 -23.33 1.21
CA ALA A 49 3.74 -22.10 2.02
C ALA A 49 5.15 -21.53 2.29
N GLU A 50 6.20 -22.30 2.05
CA GLU A 50 7.59 -21.89 2.29
C GLU A 50 8.24 -21.17 1.09
N ALA A 51 7.81 -21.46 -0.15
CA ALA A 51 8.54 -21.03 -1.35
C ALA A 51 8.61 -19.49 -1.50
N TRP A 52 7.51 -18.77 -1.34
CA TRP A 52 7.53 -17.31 -1.45
C TRP A 52 8.22 -16.65 -0.24
N SER A 53 8.14 -17.29 0.93
CA SER A 53 8.85 -16.85 2.12
C SER A 53 10.36 -16.81 1.92
N GLU A 54 10.91 -17.79 1.24
CA GLU A 54 12.34 -17.85 0.93
C GLU A 54 12.73 -16.83 -0.16
N ALA A 55 11.91 -16.68 -1.22
CA ALA A 55 12.12 -15.66 -2.25
C ALA A 55 12.10 -14.24 -1.67
N PHE A 56 11.18 -13.96 -0.75
CA PHE A 56 11.09 -12.69 -0.03
C PHE A 56 12.33 -12.46 0.85
N LYS A 57 12.69 -13.44 1.69
CA LYS A 57 13.84 -13.33 2.58
C LYS A 57 15.16 -13.15 1.83
N LYS A 58 15.30 -13.79 0.66
CA LYS A 58 16.48 -13.67 -0.19
C LYS A 58 16.69 -12.26 -0.71
N GLN A 59 15.63 -11.47 -0.89
CA GLN A 59 15.71 -10.09 -1.34
C GLN A 59 15.96 -9.08 -0.20
N LEU A 60 15.73 -9.47 1.07
CA LEU A 60 16.01 -8.61 2.23
C LEU A 60 17.51 -8.62 2.56
N THR A 61 18.31 -8.06 1.67
CA THR A 61 19.77 -7.94 1.83
C THR A 61 20.15 -6.60 2.45
N GLU A 62 21.42 -6.49 2.91
CA GLU A 62 21.94 -5.20 3.40
C GLU A 62 22.04 -4.16 2.29
N ASP A 63 22.25 -4.61 1.04
CA ASP A 63 22.38 -3.76 -0.16
C ASP A 63 21.04 -3.42 -0.81
N MET A 64 19.90 -3.85 -0.23
CA MET A 64 18.57 -3.49 -0.76
C MET A 64 18.41 -1.96 -0.75
N PRO A 65 17.98 -1.35 -1.88
CA PRO A 65 17.77 0.09 -1.95
C PRO A 65 16.79 0.57 -0.87
N ARG A 66 17.12 1.70 -0.23
CA ARG A 66 16.30 2.34 0.79
C ARG A 66 16.25 3.83 0.54
N GLU A 67 15.06 4.37 0.46
CA GLU A 67 14.81 5.79 0.22
C GLU A 67 13.84 6.34 1.25
N ASP A 68 14.19 7.47 1.86
CA ASP A 68 13.33 8.18 2.80
C ASP A 68 12.71 9.40 2.12
N PHE A 69 11.41 9.35 1.90
CA PHE A 69 10.61 10.42 1.34
C PHE A 69 9.78 11.16 2.41
N ALA A 70 9.90 10.79 3.67
CA ALA A 70 9.23 11.47 4.77
C ALA A 70 10.12 12.52 5.45
N GLY A 71 11.43 12.53 5.13
CA GLY A 71 12.41 13.44 5.72
C GLY A 71 12.63 13.15 7.21
N ASP A 72 12.68 14.19 8.03
CA ASP A 72 12.96 14.07 9.47
C ASP A 72 11.79 13.54 10.32
N GLU A 73 10.71 13.06 9.68
CA GLU A 73 9.53 12.58 10.43
C GLU A 73 9.77 11.20 11.06
N GLU A 74 9.35 11.05 12.31
CA GLU A 74 9.45 9.77 13.01
C GLU A 74 8.57 8.70 12.34
N ILE A 75 9.15 7.50 12.16
CA ILE A 75 8.42 6.32 11.69
C ILE A 75 7.40 5.94 12.78
N THR A 76 6.14 5.79 12.39
CA THR A 76 5.06 5.34 13.27
C THR A 76 5.42 3.97 13.89
N ASP A 77 5.07 3.76 15.16
CA ASP A 77 5.30 2.46 15.81
C ASP A 77 4.60 1.32 15.06
N TYR A 78 5.26 0.17 14.99
CA TYR A 78 4.73 -1.01 14.30
C TYR A 78 3.37 -1.46 14.87
N GLY A 79 3.20 -1.42 16.20
CA GLY A 79 1.95 -1.77 16.85
C GLY A 79 0.81 -0.85 16.43
N ASP A 80 1.05 0.45 16.38
CA ASP A 80 0.08 1.43 15.91
C ASP A 80 -0.27 1.21 14.42
N ALA A 81 0.74 1.04 13.58
CA ALA A 81 0.56 0.84 12.14
C ALA A 81 -0.19 -0.46 11.79
N THR A 82 -0.11 -1.48 12.64
CA THR A 82 -0.75 -2.79 12.41
C THR A 82 -2.08 -2.97 13.13
N SER A 83 -2.41 -2.16 14.13
CA SER A 83 -3.66 -2.25 14.90
C SER A 83 -4.69 -1.18 14.51
N TYR A 84 -4.28 -0.05 13.92
CA TYR A 84 -5.16 1.05 13.55
C TYR A 84 -5.34 1.12 12.03
N ASN A 85 -6.34 0.40 11.50
CA ASN A 85 -6.51 0.22 10.06
C ASN A 85 -7.94 0.47 9.58
N ASN A 86 -8.08 0.93 8.32
CA ASN A 86 -9.30 0.84 7.55
C ASN A 86 -9.16 -0.31 6.55
N PHE A 87 -9.87 -1.41 6.79
CA PHE A 87 -9.96 -2.53 5.85
C PHE A 87 -11.37 -3.11 5.97
N TYR A 88 -12.28 -2.50 5.20
CA TYR A 88 -13.73 -2.70 5.35
C TYR A 88 -14.18 -4.12 5.04
N GLU A 89 -13.37 -4.88 4.32
CA GLU A 89 -13.54 -6.31 4.09
C GLU A 89 -13.60 -7.12 5.40
N PHE A 90 -12.97 -6.61 6.47
CA PHE A 90 -13.04 -7.23 7.81
C PHE A 90 -14.02 -6.54 8.76
N GLY A 91 -14.36 -5.27 8.50
CA GLY A 91 -15.29 -4.50 9.31
C GLY A 91 -14.99 -3.01 9.30
N THR A 92 -15.81 -2.24 10.01
CA THR A 92 -15.78 -0.77 9.97
C THR A 92 -15.02 -0.12 11.13
N ARG A 93 -14.64 -0.87 12.16
CA ARG A 93 -13.83 -0.37 13.26
C ARG A 93 -12.35 -0.47 12.91
N LYS A 94 -11.54 0.45 13.42
CA LYS A 94 -10.08 0.46 13.18
C LYS A 94 -9.37 -0.81 13.66
N SER A 95 -9.90 -1.45 14.71
CA SER A 95 -9.37 -2.70 15.27
C SER A 95 -9.93 -3.97 14.60
N ASP A 96 -11.00 -3.88 13.79
CA ASP A 96 -11.56 -5.08 13.14
C ASP A 96 -10.56 -5.81 12.25
N PRO A 97 -9.71 -5.12 11.43
CA PRO A 97 -8.72 -5.80 10.62
C PRO A 97 -7.68 -6.58 11.44
N GLU A 98 -7.16 -6.03 12.53
CA GLU A 98 -6.24 -6.74 13.42
C GLU A 98 -6.85 -8.05 13.96
N VAL A 99 -8.13 -7.99 14.37
CA VAL A 99 -8.82 -9.14 14.97
C VAL A 99 -9.18 -10.21 13.94
N TYR A 100 -9.59 -9.82 12.71
CA TYR A 100 -10.22 -10.75 11.77
C TYR A 100 -9.38 -11.10 10.55
N ALA A 101 -8.31 -10.35 10.27
CA ALA A 101 -7.51 -10.55 9.05
C ALA A 101 -6.70 -11.85 9.02
N HIS A 102 -6.63 -12.59 10.15
CA HIS A 102 -6.05 -13.93 10.15
C HIS A 102 -6.79 -14.92 9.23
N LYS A 103 -8.01 -14.58 8.81
CA LYS A 103 -8.82 -15.37 7.85
C LYS A 103 -8.51 -15.06 6.38
N LEU A 104 -7.71 -14.04 6.08
CA LEU A 104 -7.35 -13.69 4.71
C LEU A 104 -6.52 -14.83 4.09
N PRO A 105 -6.99 -15.46 3.02
CA PRO A 105 -6.19 -16.45 2.30
C PRO A 105 -5.13 -15.72 1.46
N THR A 106 -3.86 -15.85 1.84
CA THR A 106 -2.74 -15.18 1.15
C THR A 106 -1.86 -16.13 0.35
N ASP A 107 -2.11 -17.43 0.43
CA ASP A 107 -1.36 -18.49 -0.26
C ASP A 107 -2.30 -19.67 -0.61
N PRO A 108 -2.36 -20.09 -1.91
CA PRO A 108 -1.71 -19.47 -3.06
C PRO A 108 -2.34 -18.15 -3.48
N TRP A 109 -1.51 -17.24 -4.04
CA TRP A 109 -2.00 -15.96 -4.55
C TRP A 109 -1.56 -15.72 -5.98
N SER A 110 -2.48 -15.21 -6.79
CA SER A 110 -2.22 -14.73 -8.14
C SER A 110 -2.94 -13.42 -8.38
N VAL A 111 -2.40 -12.63 -9.30
CA VAL A 111 -3.00 -11.38 -9.77
C VAL A 111 -3.35 -11.55 -11.24
N ARG A 112 -4.58 -11.22 -11.60
CA ARG A 112 -5.05 -11.24 -12.98
C ARG A 112 -4.72 -9.91 -13.66
N ILE A 113 -4.08 -9.98 -14.81
CA ILE A 113 -3.74 -8.83 -15.66
C ILE A 113 -4.66 -8.86 -16.89
N GLU A 114 -5.44 -7.79 -17.06
CA GLU A 114 -6.53 -7.73 -18.06
C GLU A 114 -6.56 -6.37 -18.79
N GLY A 115 -7.37 -6.30 -19.85
CA GLY A 115 -7.65 -5.08 -20.60
C GLY A 115 -6.56 -4.70 -21.58
N GLU A 116 -6.27 -3.43 -21.71
CA GLU A 116 -5.37 -2.83 -22.70
C GLU A 116 -3.89 -3.08 -22.38
N PHE A 117 -3.51 -4.36 -22.21
CA PHE A 117 -2.14 -4.85 -22.12
C PHE A 117 -1.85 -5.83 -23.27
N ASN A 118 -0.62 -5.78 -23.81
CA ASN A 118 -0.17 -6.76 -24.81
C ASN A 118 0.10 -8.14 -24.18
N LYS A 119 0.38 -8.21 -22.87
CA LYS A 119 0.63 -9.45 -22.13
C LYS A 119 -0.37 -9.55 -20.98
N THR A 120 -1.46 -10.27 -21.19
CA THR A 120 -2.51 -10.53 -20.22
C THR A 120 -2.39 -11.93 -19.60
N GLY A 121 -3.12 -12.21 -18.53
CA GLY A 121 -3.17 -13.51 -17.87
C GLY A 121 -2.90 -13.41 -16.37
N ASP A 122 -2.93 -14.55 -15.69
CA ASP A 122 -2.65 -14.64 -14.26
C ASP A 122 -1.14 -14.71 -14.03
N ILE A 123 -0.64 -13.90 -13.09
CA ILE A 123 0.74 -13.97 -12.61
C ILE A 123 0.74 -14.42 -11.14
N ALA A 124 1.49 -15.46 -10.80
CA ALA A 124 1.63 -15.93 -9.43
C ALA A 124 2.44 -14.92 -8.60
N PHE A 125 2.13 -14.81 -7.31
CA PHE A 125 2.82 -13.88 -6.42
C PHE A 125 4.31 -14.21 -6.28
N GLU A 126 4.66 -15.48 -6.31
CA GLU A 126 6.04 -15.96 -6.31
C GLU A 126 6.82 -15.46 -7.54
N ASP A 127 6.18 -15.47 -8.73
CA ASP A 127 6.77 -14.97 -9.96
C ASP A 127 6.99 -13.45 -9.91
N ILE A 128 6.05 -12.72 -9.27
CA ILE A 128 6.21 -11.28 -9.00
C ILE A 128 7.46 -11.05 -8.14
N LEU A 129 7.59 -11.77 -7.01
CA LEU A 129 8.74 -11.62 -6.11
C LEU A 129 10.08 -12.03 -6.74
N GLN A 130 10.08 -12.97 -7.68
CA GLN A 130 11.31 -13.36 -8.39
C GLN A 130 11.70 -12.37 -9.47
N ARG A 131 10.74 -11.67 -10.04
CA ARG A 131 10.94 -10.80 -11.22
C ARG A 131 11.32 -9.38 -10.85
N PHE A 132 10.73 -8.84 -9.78
CA PHE A 132 10.90 -7.44 -9.40
C PHE A 132 11.74 -7.35 -8.13
N SER A 133 12.83 -6.56 -8.22
CA SER A 133 13.71 -6.30 -7.08
C SER A 133 12.98 -5.44 -6.05
N LEU A 134 13.06 -5.84 -4.78
CA LEU A 134 12.46 -5.09 -3.68
C LEU A 134 13.35 -3.92 -3.29
N GLU A 135 12.70 -2.85 -2.87
CA GLU A 135 13.29 -1.66 -2.25
C GLU A 135 12.45 -1.25 -1.04
N GLU A 136 13.05 -0.56 -0.08
CA GLU A 136 12.34 0.02 1.05
C GLU A 136 12.13 1.52 0.79
N ARG A 137 10.89 1.98 0.99
CA ARG A 137 10.54 3.40 0.90
C ARG A 137 9.77 3.84 2.12
N ILE A 138 10.28 4.86 2.78
CA ILE A 138 9.58 5.48 3.92
C ILE A 138 8.67 6.56 3.37
N TYR A 139 7.35 6.35 3.50
CA TYR A 139 6.34 7.27 3.01
C TYR A 139 5.40 7.74 4.11
N ARG A 140 4.96 9.01 3.99
CA ARG A 140 3.76 9.50 4.67
C ARG A 140 2.53 8.79 4.11
N LEU A 141 1.62 8.40 4.98
CA LEU A 141 0.29 7.88 4.65
C LEU A 141 -0.75 8.81 5.27
N ARG A 142 -1.65 9.36 4.49
CA ARG A 142 -2.73 10.26 4.93
C ARG A 142 -4.10 9.65 4.63
N CYS A 143 -4.88 9.42 5.67
CA CYS A 143 -6.26 8.97 5.51
C CYS A 143 -7.19 10.16 5.29
N VAL A 144 -8.24 9.98 4.48
CA VAL A 144 -9.31 10.98 4.32
C VAL A 144 -9.98 11.34 5.66
N GLU A 145 -9.96 10.47 6.65
CA GLU A 145 -10.48 10.69 8.01
C GLU A 145 -9.57 11.57 8.89
N ALA A 146 -8.66 12.34 8.31
CA ALA A 146 -7.78 13.29 9.00
C ALA A 146 -6.85 12.66 10.04
N TRP A 147 -6.30 11.50 9.77
CA TRP A 147 -5.18 10.90 10.49
C TRP A 147 -4.08 10.47 9.54
N SER A 148 -2.86 10.34 10.04
CA SER A 148 -1.68 10.02 9.22
C SER A 148 -0.67 9.14 9.97
N MET A 149 0.21 8.51 9.20
CA MET A 149 1.32 7.69 9.66
C MET A 149 2.55 7.94 8.78
N VAL A 150 3.72 7.50 9.24
CA VAL A 150 4.94 7.34 8.43
C VAL A 150 5.31 5.87 8.45
N ILE A 151 5.36 5.24 7.30
CA ILE A 151 5.50 3.78 7.19
C ILE A 151 6.66 3.42 6.24
N PRO A 152 7.59 2.55 6.67
CA PRO A 152 8.63 1.97 5.82
C PRO A 152 8.04 0.79 5.05
N TRP A 153 7.68 1.02 3.80
CA TRP A 153 7.13 0.01 2.90
C TRP A 153 8.24 -0.77 2.19
N LEU A 154 8.03 -2.07 2.02
CA LEU A 154 8.86 -2.93 1.18
C LEU A 154 8.07 -3.29 -0.08
N GLY A 155 8.67 -3.10 -1.24
CA GLY A 155 7.99 -3.38 -2.49
C GLY A 155 8.82 -2.97 -3.70
N PHE A 156 8.14 -2.66 -4.79
CA PHE A 156 8.76 -2.26 -6.05
C PHE A 156 7.87 -1.23 -6.77
N PRO A 157 8.44 -0.38 -7.67
CA PRO A 157 7.65 0.58 -8.43
C PRO A 157 6.58 -0.10 -9.29
N LEU A 158 5.32 0.34 -9.19
CA LEU A 158 4.22 -0.20 -10.00
C LEU A 158 4.53 -0.17 -11.50
N ARG A 159 5.19 0.89 -11.96
CA ARG A 159 5.58 1.04 -13.38
C ARG A 159 6.36 -0.14 -13.94
N ASP A 160 7.10 -0.88 -13.11
CA ASP A 160 7.92 -2.00 -13.57
C ASP A 160 7.03 -3.22 -13.89
N LEU A 161 5.99 -3.46 -13.07
CA LEU A 161 4.95 -4.43 -13.37
C LEU A 161 4.19 -4.04 -14.65
N LEU A 162 3.77 -2.78 -14.75
CA LEU A 162 3.03 -2.31 -15.93
C LEU A 162 3.86 -2.43 -17.20
N LYS A 163 5.14 -2.00 -17.19
CA LYS A 163 6.05 -2.15 -18.33
C LYS A 163 6.26 -3.61 -18.74
N HIS A 164 6.33 -4.53 -17.76
CA HIS A 164 6.45 -5.95 -18.05
C HIS A 164 5.24 -6.48 -18.83
N HIS A 165 4.04 -6.01 -18.51
CA HIS A 165 2.80 -6.39 -19.18
C HIS A 165 2.50 -5.58 -20.45
N ASP A 166 3.28 -4.51 -20.70
CA ASP A 166 3.29 -3.74 -21.95
C ASP A 166 1.91 -3.13 -22.29
N PRO A 167 1.50 -2.05 -21.59
CA PRO A 167 0.21 -1.40 -21.85
C PRO A 167 0.14 -0.84 -23.26
N THR A 168 -0.99 -1.02 -23.93
CA THR A 168 -1.21 -0.48 -25.29
C THR A 168 -1.35 1.04 -25.25
N SER A 169 -1.31 1.69 -26.42
CA SER A 169 -1.53 3.14 -26.53
C SER A 169 -2.94 3.58 -26.12
N LYS A 170 -3.88 2.66 -26.00
CA LYS A 170 -5.24 2.89 -25.54
C LYS A 170 -5.36 2.91 -24.02
N ALA A 171 -4.40 2.36 -23.28
CA ALA A 171 -4.40 2.38 -21.84
C ALA A 171 -4.32 3.83 -21.31
N LYS A 172 -5.40 4.33 -20.70
CA LYS A 172 -5.50 5.66 -20.10
C LYS A 172 -5.63 5.60 -18.59
N TYR A 173 -6.15 4.50 -18.07
CA TYR A 173 -6.38 4.24 -16.65
C TYR A 173 -5.92 2.85 -16.29
N ILE A 174 -5.47 2.69 -15.04
CA ILE A 174 -5.18 1.41 -14.42
C ILE A 174 -6.15 1.22 -13.27
N GLU A 175 -7.03 0.24 -13.39
CA GLU A 175 -7.95 -0.18 -12.34
C GLU A 175 -7.37 -1.34 -11.56
N PHE A 176 -7.62 -1.33 -10.25
CA PHE A 176 -7.25 -2.37 -9.31
C PHE A 176 -8.50 -2.93 -8.64
N GLU A 177 -8.56 -4.22 -8.47
CA GLU A 177 -9.64 -4.91 -7.76
C GLU A 177 -9.06 -5.73 -6.61
N ALA A 178 -9.67 -5.61 -5.43
CA ALA A 178 -9.31 -6.37 -4.24
C ALA A 178 -9.91 -7.79 -4.29
N ILE A 179 -9.46 -8.64 -3.38
CA ILE A 179 -10.05 -9.96 -3.18
C ILE A 179 -11.55 -9.87 -2.85
N TYR A 180 -12.34 -10.77 -3.45
CA TYR A 180 -13.72 -11.02 -3.08
C TYR A 180 -13.88 -12.43 -2.51
N ASP A 181 -14.09 -12.52 -1.19
CA ASP A 181 -14.24 -13.78 -0.45
C ASP A 181 -15.13 -13.55 0.80
N PRO A 182 -16.44 -13.45 0.62
CA PRO A 182 -17.36 -13.16 1.73
C PRO A 182 -17.44 -14.28 2.78
N GLU A 183 -16.90 -15.47 2.51
CA GLU A 183 -16.83 -16.55 3.50
C GLU A 183 -15.80 -16.22 4.58
N ASN A 184 -14.64 -15.74 4.18
CA ASN A 184 -13.54 -15.40 5.08
C ASN A 184 -13.54 -13.93 5.49
N LEU A 185 -13.96 -13.04 4.60
CA LEU A 185 -13.96 -11.58 4.79
C LEU A 185 -15.37 -11.09 5.18
N ARG A 186 -15.67 -11.14 6.47
CA ARG A 186 -17.00 -10.88 7.04
C ARG A 186 -17.62 -9.54 6.66
N GLY A 187 -16.81 -8.51 6.39
CA GLY A 187 -17.27 -7.18 5.99
C GLY A 187 -17.94 -7.17 4.63
N GLN A 188 -17.50 -8.08 3.73
CA GLN A 188 -18.08 -8.23 2.39
C GLN A 188 -19.49 -8.81 2.36
N ARG A 189 -19.99 -9.31 3.50
CA ARG A 189 -21.41 -9.69 3.66
C ARG A 189 -22.32 -8.51 3.95
N ARG A 190 -21.77 -7.30 4.08
CA ARG A 190 -22.50 -6.07 4.39
C ARG A 190 -22.44 -5.14 3.18
N SER A 191 -23.56 -4.48 2.84
CA SER A 191 -23.68 -3.52 1.74
C SER A 191 -23.06 -2.16 2.09
N ILE A 192 -21.78 -2.16 2.53
CA ILE A 192 -21.04 -0.93 2.84
C ILE A 192 -20.70 -0.22 1.54
N ILE A 193 -20.18 -0.97 0.57
CA ILE A 193 -19.91 -0.58 -0.81
C ILE A 193 -20.38 -1.72 -1.71
N GLU A 194 -20.32 -1.53 -3.03
CA GLU A 194 -20.42 -2.63 -3.99
C GLU A 194 -19.09 -3.39 -4.02
N TRP A 195 -19.15 -4.68 -3.67
CA TRP A 195 -17.97 -5.55 -3.62
C TRP A 195 -17.73 -6.25 -4.95
N PRO A 196 -16.49 -6.55 -5.32
CA PRO A 196 -15.21 -6.27 -4.64
C PRO A 196 -14.84 -4.80 -4.62
N TYR A 197 -13.95 -4.39 -3.69
CA TYR A 197 -13.40 -3.05 -3.64
C TYR A 197 -12.57 -2.76 -4.88
N ARG A 198 -12.82 -1.62 -5.52
CA ARG A 198 -12.15 -1.17 -6.76
C ARG A 198 -11.61 0.23 -6.59
N GLU A 199 -10.40 0.43 -7.09
CA GLU A 199 -9.73 1.71 -7.19
C GLU A 199 -9.05 1.87 -8.54
N ALA A 200 -8.79 3.10 -8.95
CA ALA A 200 -8.12 3.36 -10.20
C ALA A 200 -7.20 4.57 -10.14
N LEU A 201 -6.21 4.56 -11.01
CA LEU A 201 -5.30 5.66 -11.26
C LEU A 201 -5.32 6.02 -12.74
N ARG A 202 -5.05 7.27 -13.06
CA ARG A 202 -4.68 7.68 -14.40
C ARG A 202 -3.34 7.04 -14.75
N ILE A 203 -3.09 6.75 -16.03
CA ILE A 203 -1.87 6.01 -16.45
C ILE A 203 -0.56 6.72 -16.03
N ASP A 204 -0.51 8.04 -16.07
CA ASP A 204 0.66 8.82 -15.65
C ASP A 204 0.88 8.74 -14.12
N GLU A 205 -0.18 8.71 -13.31
CA GLU A 205 -0.11 8.47 -11.87
C GLU A 205 0.38 7.05 -11.57
N ALA A 206 -0.14 6.05 -12.30
CA ALA A 206 0.27 4.66 -12.15
C ALA A 206 1.72 4.42 -12.57
N MET A 207 2.22 5.16 -13.56
CA MET A 207 3.60 5.10 -14.06
C MET A 207 4.56 6.00 -13.27
N HIS A 208 4.06 6.80 -12.33
CA HIS A 208 4.89 7.71 -11.55
C HIS A 208 5.88 6.94 -10.67
N PRO A 209 7.13 7.42 -10.53
CA PRO A 209 8.15 6.76 -9.71
C PRO A 209 7.74 6.47 -8.26
N LEU A 210 6.94 7.34 -7.63
CA LEU A 210 6.49 7.17 -6.25
C LEU A 210 5.37 6.15 -6.07
N THR A 211 4.66 5.76 -7.14
CA THR A 211 3.61 4.72 -7.06
C THR A 211 4.25 3.36 -6.96
N MET A 212 3.94 2.60 -5.90
CA MET A 212 4.53 1.28 -5.68
C MET A 212 3.51 0.19 -5.36
N ILE A 213 3.90 -1.03 -5.64
CA ILE A 213 3.29 -2.24 -5.07
C ILE A 213 4.09 -2.61 -3.83
N ALA A 214 3.47 -2.57 -2.67
CA ALA A 214 4.08 -2.99 -1.41
C ALA A 214 3.71 -4.45 -1.09
N VAL A 215 4.72 -5.23 -0.74
CA VAL A 215 4.62 -6.65 -0.38
C VAL A 215 5.09 -6.90 1.06
N GLY A 216 5.53 -5.84 1.72
CA GLY A 216 5.98 -5.86 3.11
C GLY A 216 6.05 -4.46 3.71
N MET A 217 6.35 -4.40 5.00
CA MET A 217 6.59 -3.17 5.76
C MET A 217 7.46 -3.49 6.99
N TYR A 218 8.22 -2.50 7.48
CA TYR A 218 9.12 -2.66 8.65
C TYR A 218 10.12 -3.82 8.52
N GLY A 219 10.61 -4.11 7.33
CA GLY A 219 11.53 -5.22 7.07
C GLY A 219 10.90 -6.60 7.13
N GLU A 220 9.57 -6.70 7.16
CA GLU A 220 8.81 -7.95 7.24
C GLU A 220 7.79 -8.07 6.11
N LYS A 221 7.22 -9.25 5.95
CA LYS A 221 6.08 -9.49 5.04
C LYS A 221 4.91 -8.59 5.39
N MET A 222 4.11 -8.24 4.38
CA MET A 222 2.88 -7.49 4.59
C MET A 222 1.98 -8.22 5.60
N PRO A 223 1.62 -7.59 6.74
CA PRO A 223 0.63 -8.13 7.64
C PRO A 223 -0.75 -8.19 6.98
N ASN A 224 -1.55 -9.21 7.29
CA ASN A 224 -2.87 -9.40 6.69
C ASN A 224 -3.76 -8.16 6.83
N GLN A 225 -3.79 -7.55 8.01
CA GLN A 225 -4.59 -6.34 8.29
C GLN A 225 -4.10 -5.10 7.53
N ASN A 226 -2.88 -5.12 7.02
CA ASN A 226 -2.31 -4.03 6.22
C ASN A 226 -2.44 -4.26 4.71
N GLY A 227 -3.02 -5.40 4.28
CA GLY A 227 -3.34 -5.66 2.88
C GLY A 227 -2.49 -6.72 2.19
N ALA A 228 -2.08 -7.76 2.94
CA ALA A 228 -1.34 -8.90 2.40
C ALA A 228 -2.05 -9.58 1.20
N PRO A 229 -1.31 -10.31 0.35
CA PRO A 229 0.15 -10.36 0.29
C PRO A 229 0.76 -9.15 -0.41
N MET A 230 -0.04 -8.38 -1.15
CA MET A 230 0.40 -7.18 -1.87
C MET A 230 -0.70 -6.13 -1.94
N ARG A 231 -0.27 -4.87 -1.90
CA ARG A 231 -1.14 -3.70 -1.97
C ARG A 231 -0.54 -2.58 -2.80
N LEU A 232 -1.40 -1.67 -3.25
CA LEU A 232 -0.97 -0.40 -3.83
C LEU A 232 -0.58 0.60 -2.72
N VAL A 233 0.43 1.44 -2.99
CA VAL A 233 0.78 2.61 -2.19
C VAL A 233 0.99 3.80 -3.11
N VAL A 234 0.20 4.86 -2.89
CA VAL A 234 0.27 6.14 -3.63
C VAL A 234 0.38 7.25 -2.58
N PRO A 235 1.59 7.71 -2.24
CA PRO A 235 1.81 8.48 -1.01
C PRO A 235 1.17 9.88 -1.01
N TRP A 236 0.94 10.50 -2.17
CA TRP A 236 0.33 11.83 -2.29
C TRP A 236 -1.20 11.84 -2.33
N LYS A 237 -1.82 10.65 -2.36
CA LYS A 237 -3.27 10.49 -2.37
C LYS A 237 -3.79 10.02 -1.02
N TYR A 238 -5.06 10.29 -0.75
CA TYR A 238 -5.70 9.72 0.44
C TYR A 238 -5.62 8.18 0.45
N GLY A 239 -5.42 7.61 1.63
CA GLY A 239 -5.10 6.20 1.83
C GLY A 239 -6.09 5.20 1.25
N PHE A 240 -7.34 5.58 0.98
CA PHE A 240 -8.31 4.69 0.33
C PHE A 240 -7.96 4.38 -1.13
N LYS A 241 -7.21 5.26 -1.82
CA LYS A 241 -6.66 5.00 -3.15
C LYS A 241 -5.63 3.87 -3.16
N SER A 242 -5.00 3.62 -2.03
CA SER A 242 -3.98 2.58 -1.84
C SER A 242 -4.65 1.24 -1.51
N ILE A 243 -5.34 0.67 -2.50
CA ILE A 243 -6.11 -0.58 -2.41
C ILE A 243 -5.28 -1.76 -1.88
N LYS A 244 -5.89 -2.58 -1.02
CA LYS A 244 -5.30 -3.72 -0.32
C LYS A 244 -5.64 -5.05 -0.99
N SER A 245 -4.77 -6.06 -0.82
CA SER A 245 -5.01 -7.44 -1.26
C SER A 245 -5.46 -7.52 -2.72
N VAL A 246 -4.63 -6.95 -3.60
CA VAL A 246 -4.93 -6.80 -5.04
C VAL A 246 -5.04 -8.16 -5.71
N LYS A 247 -6.14 -8.40 -6.43
CA LYS A 247 -6.45 -9.63 -7.18
C LYS A 247 -6.52 -9.44 -8.67
N ALA A 248 -6.82 -8.21 -9.15
CA ALA A 248 -6.76 -7.91 -10.57
C ALA A 248 -6.22 -6.49 -10.81
N ILE A 249 -5.55 -6.34 -11.95
CA ILE A 249 -5.07 -5.06 -12.50
C ILE A 249 -5.54 -5.00 -13.95
N ARG A 250 -6.31 -3.96 -14.29
CA ARG A 250 -6.90 -3.77 -15.63
C ARG A 250 -6.42 -2.46 -16.23
N ALA A 251 -5.90 -2.50 -17.44
CA ALA A 251 -5.65 -1.29 -18.21
C ALA A 251 -6.92 -0.95 -19.02
N LEU A 252 -7.40 0.28 -18.89
CA LEU A 252 -8.67 0.73 -19.47
C LEU A 252 -8.48 1.97 -20.34
N GLU A 253 -9.26 2.09 -21.41
CA GLU A 253 -9.33 3.29 -22.25
C GLU A 253 -10.22 4.38 -21.62
N GLN A 254 -11.31 3.97 -20.95
CA GLN A 254 -12.26 4.88 -20.30
C GLN A 254 -12.01 4.96 -18.79
N LYS A 255 -12.30 6.14 -18.21
CA LYS A 255 -12.25 6.33 -16.76
C LYS A 255 -13.25 5.40 -16.07
N PRO A 256 -12.81 4.46 -15.21
CA PRO A 256 -13.75 3.68 -14.41
C PRO A 256 -14.29 4.49 -13.24
N THR A 257 -15.42 4.04 -12.69
CA THR A 257 -15.95 4.54 -11.41
C THR A 257 -15.37 3.70 -10.28
N THR A 258 -14.78 4.33 -9.26
CA THR A 258 -14.21 3.65 -8.10
C THR A 258 -15.25 3.39 -7.02
N SER A 259 -14.99 2.47 -6.08
CA SER A 259 -15.97 2.03 -5.10
C SER A 259 -16.52 3.14 -4.21
N TRP A 260 -15.68 4.06 -3.74
CA TRP A 260 -16.16 5.18 -2.93
C TRP A 260 -16.81 6.28 -3.77
N GLU A 261 -16.29 6.57 -4.97
CA GLU A 261 -16.92 7.50 -5.94
C GLU A 261 -18.34 7.02 -6.30
N GLU A 262 -18.54 5.70 -6.48
CA GLU A 262 -19.88 5.13 -6.73
C GLU A 262 -20.79 5.23 -5.50
N LYS A 263 -20.24 4.93 -4.31
CA LYS A 263 -21.04 4.87 -3.07
C LYS A 263 -21.44 6.22 -2.52
N LYS A 264 -20.56 7.21 -2.63
CA LYS A 264 -20.68 8.53 -2.03
C LYS A 264 -19.98 9.59 -2.92
N PRO A 265 -20.51 9.86 -4.12
CA PRO A 265 -19.89 10.80 -5.07
C PRO A 265 -19.78 12.23 -4.52
N GLU A 266 -20.61 12.57 -3.54
CA GLU A 266 -20.56 13.87 -2.85
C GLU A 266 -19.45 13.98 -1.81
N GLU A 267 -18.81 12.86 -1.43
CA GLU A 267 -17.76 12.80 -0.41
C GLU A 267 -16.39 12.39 -0.97
N TYR A 268 -16.37 11.65 -2.09
CA TYR A 268 -15.15 11.04 -2.64
C TYR A 268 -15.03 11.26 -4.14
N GLY A 269 -13.93 11.87 -4.54
CA GLY A 269 -13.59 12.07 -5.94
C GLY A 269 -12.63 11.01 -6.49
N PHE A 270 -12.47 11.00 -7.82
CA PHE A 270 -11.60 10.05 -8.50
C PHE A 270 -10.13 10.22 -8.16
N PHE A 271 -9.63 11.47 -8.18
CA PHE A 271 -8.20 11.73 -7.96
C PHE A 271 -7.81 11.53 -6.51
N ALA A 272 -8.64 12.00 -5.58
CA ALA A 272 -8.44 11.86 -4.14
C ALA A 272 -7.03 12.25 -3.68
N ASN A 273 -6.47 13.30 -4.27
CA ASN A 273 -5.21 13.89 -3.84
C ASN A 273 -5.36 14.51 -2.45
N VAL A 274 -4.35 14.36 -1.61
CA VAL A 274 -4.35 15.05 -0.31
C VAL A 274 -4.33 16.56 -0.55
N ASN A 275 -5.39 17.24 -0.14
CA ASN A 275 -5.56 18.67 -0.34
C ASN A 275 -6.13 19.33 0.93
N PRO A 276 -5.32 20.13 1.66
CA PRO A 276 -5.78 20.82 2.88
C PRO A 276 -6.84 21.90 2.62
N ASN A 277 -7.01 22.34 1.36
CA ASN A 277 -7.90 23.43 0.97
C ASN A 277 -9.30 22.93 0.50
N VAL A 278 -9.49 21.61 0.43
CA VAL A 278 -10.76 20.98 0.06
C VAL A 278 -11.24 20.11 1.20
N ASP A 279 -12.21 20.59 1.94
CA ASP A 279 -12.74 19.89 3.09
C ASP A 279 -13.63 18.69 2.67
N HIS A 280 -13.60 17.64 3.46
CA HIS A 280 -14.62 16.60 3.38
C HIS A 280 -15.96 17.19 3.89
N PRO A 281 -17.13 16.83 3.32
CA PRO A 281 -18.41 17.42 3.75
C PRO A 281 -18.72 17.34 5.25
N ARG A 282 -18.04 16.44 5.98
CA ARG A 282 -18.28 16.21 7.42
C ARG A 282 -17.16 16.69 8.34
N TRP A 283 -15.97 17.01 7.81
CA TRP A 283 -14.81 17.49 8.62
C TRP A 283 -13.81 18.24 7.75
N SER A 284 -12.98 19.06 8.41
CA SER A 284 -11.91 19.79 7.73
C SER A 284 -10.71 18.90 7.45
N GLN A 285 -10.08 19.11 6.27
CA GLN A 285 -8.85 18.47 5.85
C GLN A 285 -7.60 19.31 6.15
N ALA A 286 -7.76 20.53 6.64
CA ALA A 286 -6.64 21.44 6.89
C ALA A 286 -5.66 20.93 7.96
N ARG A 287 -6.10 20.07 8.87
CA ARG A 287 -5.26 19.52 9.95
C ARG A 287 -5.46 18.03 10.13
N GLU A 288 -4.39 17.33 10.50
CA GLU A 288 -4.37 15.89 10.71
C GLU A 288 -3.83 15.49 12.07
N ARG A 289 -4.18 14.29 12.52
CA ARG A 289 -3.62 13.65 13.70
C ARG A 289 -2.59 12.61 13.26
N ARG A 290 -1.31 12.81 13.57
CA ARG A 290 -0.29 11.77 13.41
C ARG A 290 -0.51 10.71 14.50
N ILE A 291 -0.67 9.43 14.06
CA ILE A 291 -0.85 8.32 14.99
C ILE A 291 0.45 8.14 15.80
N GLY A 292 0.32 7.99 17.12
CA GLY A 292 1.46 7.91 18.04
C GLY A 292 1.93 9.27 18.58
N GLU A 293 1.48 10.39 17.99
CA GLU A 293 1.85 11.74 18.44
C GLU A 293 0.69 12.48 19.11
N PRO A 294 0.98 13.38 20.07
CA PRO A 294 -0.04 14.25 20.65
C PRO A 294 -0.43 15.40 19.72
N GLY A 295 -1.70 15.82 19.77
CA GLY A 295 -2.20 17.00 19.07
C GLY A 295 -2.52 16.78 17.59
N ARG A 296 -2.55 17.87 16.83
CA ARG A 296 -2.78 17.91 15.40
C ARG A 296 -1.77 18.83 14.73
N ARG A 297 -1.30 18.43 13.55
CA ARG A 297 -0.44 19.20 12.65
C ARG A 297 -1.21 19.72 11.44
N GLU A 298 -0.64 20.64 10.71
CA GLU A 298 -1.16 21.06 9.41
C GLU A 298 -1.00 19.96 8.37
N THR A 299 -2.00 19.78 7.51
CA THR A 299 -1.93 18.87 6.38
C THR A 299 -1.17 19.53 5.24
N MET A 300 -0.20 18.84 4.68
CA MET A 300 0.56 19.33 3.52
C MET A 300 -0.16 18.98 2.21
N MET A 301 -0.10 19.90 1.24
CA MET A 301 -0.59 19.63 -0.12
C MET A 301 0.10 18.41 -0.71
N PHE A 302 -0.66 17.54 -1.40
CA PHE A 302 -0.16 16.24 -1.90
C PHE A 302 0.58 15.43 -0.82
N ASN A 303 0.18 15.58 0.46
CA ASN A 303 0.83 14.90 1.59
C ASN A 303 2.34 15.21 1.71
N GLY A 304 2.77 16.39 1.21
CA GLY A 304 4.17 16.82 1.18
C GLY A 304 5.01 16.28 0.01
N TYR A 305 4.35 15.83 -1.06
CA TYR A 305 4.99 15.38 -2.32
C TYR A 305 4.71 16.33 -3.48
N GLU A 306 4.46 17.60 -3.19
CA GLU A 306 4.10 18.61 -4.20
C GLU A 306 5.16 18.76 -5.29
N ASP A 307 6.42 18.82 -4.91
CA ASP A 307 7.54 19.00 -5.85
C ASP A 307 7.64 17.85 -6.86
N GLU A 308 7.25 16.63 -6.44
CA GLU A 308 7.33 15.44 -7.27
C GLU A 308 6.10 15.23 -8.17
N VAL A 309 4.91 15.69 -7.74
CA VAL A 309 3.65 15.26 -8.39
C VAL A 309 2.77 16.39 -8.89
N ALA A 310 2.97 17.65 -8.47
CA ALA A 310 2.08 18.74 -8.85
C ALA A 310 1.93 18.90 -10.37
N HIS A 311 3.02 18.69 -11.11
CA HIS A 311 3.06 18.77 -12.58
C HIS A 311 2.08 17.80 -13.28
N LEU A 312 1.68 16.71 -12.63
CA LEU A 312 0.68 15.76 -13.18
C LEU A 312 -0.71 16.41 -13.28
N TYR A 313 -0.93 17.46 -12.54
CA TYR A 313 -2.25 18.11 -12.38
C TYR A 313 -2.24 19.54 -12.94
N ASP A 314 -1.22 19.91 -13.74
CA ASP A 314 -1.12 21.23 -14.35
C ASP A 314 -2.38 21.55 -15.18
N GLY A 315 -2.99 22.71 -14.91
CA GLY A 315 -4.21 23.15 -15.56
C GLY A 315 -5.53 22.51 -15.06
N MET A 316 -5.46 21.65 -14.04
CA MET A 316 -6.66 21.09 -13.40
C MET A 316 -7.11 21.96 -12.22
N ASP A 317 -8.42 22.16 -12.11
CA ASP A 317 -9.00 22.73 -10.89
C ASP A 317 -9.10 21.67 -9.80
N LEU A 318 -8.17 21.72 -8.84
CA LEU A 318 -8.09 20.74 -7.74
C LEU A 318 -9.18 20.90 -6.67
N GLN A 319 -10.04 21.92 -6.77
CA GLN A 319 -11.23 22.02 -5.92
C GLN A 319 -12.39 21.19 -6.46
N SER A 320 -12.53 21.13 -7.78
CA SER A 320 -13.58 20.34 -8.44
C SER A 320 -13.09 18.93 -8.82
N HIS A 321 -11.80 18.71 -8.89
CA HIS A 321 -11.16 17.42 -9.23
C HIS A 321 -10.41 16.84 -8.01
N TYR A 322 -11.15 16.50 -6.97
CA TYR A 322 -10.59 15.89 -5.75
C TYR A 322 -10.76 14.37 -5.71
#